data_a54913f93af54661ea46f17c60be67f2
#
_entry.id   a54913f93af54661ea46f17c60be67f2
#
_cell.length_a   1.000
_cell.length_b   1.000
_cell.length_c   1.000
_cell.angle_alpha   90.00
_cell.angle_beta   90.00
_cell.angle_gamma   90.00
#
_symmetry.space_group_name_H-M   'P 1'
#
loop_
_entity.id
_entity.type
_entity.pdbx_description
1 polymer ?
#
loop_
_entity_poly.entity_id
_entity_poly.type
_entity_poly.pdbx_seq_one_letter_code
_entity_poly.pdbx_strand_id
1 'polypeptide(L)'
;MTDSTSTTTGTADVQAYFDTIVSTCAAIEAWLAGTATDAASLDALLAQFAPCFTMVGTDGAQFDHAGLRTLFARLGGGKPGLRITFSAMRAIVCYPGGAAIGYDEHQHDATGALRSRRSTAVLEREAASGAIRWVHLQETWIGA
;
A
#
# COMPACT_ATOMS: atom_id res chain seq x y z
N MET A 1 -13.37 -5.72 32.06
CA MET A 1 -11.92 -5.63 32.25
C MET A 1 -11.17 -5.96 31.02
N THR A 2 -11.37 -7.16 30.46
CA THR A 2 -10.74 -7.60 29.23
C THR A 2 -11.14 -6.75 28.04
N ASP A 3 -12.36 -6.23 27.99
CA ASP A 3 -12.86 -5.45 26.87
C ASP A 3 -12.04 -4.19 26.62
N SER A 4 -11.71 -3.47 27.70
CA SER A 4 -10.93 -2.25 27.63
C SER A 4 -9.54 -2.51 27.04
N THR A 5 -8.88 -3.59 27.46
CA THR A 5 -7.56 -3.98 26.96
C THR A 5 -7.64 -4.39 25.49
N SER A 6 -8.66 -5.18 25.11
CA SER A 6 -8.87 -5.60 23.74
C SER A 6 -9.08 -4.42 22.80
N THR A 7 -9.88 -3.44 23.21
CA THR A 7 -10.16 -2.24 22.43
C THR A 7 -8.87 -1.45 22.20
N THR A 8 -8.06 -1.25 23.23
CA THR A 8 -6.80 -0.52 23.12
C THR A 8 -5.84 -1.22 22.16
N THR A 9 -5.71 -2.55 22.29
CA THR A 9 -4.86 -3.34 21.39
C THR A 9 -5.36 -3.26 19.94
N GLY A 10 -6.67 -3.37 19.72
CA GLY A 10 -7.27 -3.26 18.41
C GLY A 10 -7.01 -1.90 17.76
N THR A 11 -7.09 -0.81 18.55
CA THR A 11 -6.80 0.53 18.06
C THR A 11 -5.33 0.67 17.64
N ALA A 12 -4.42 0.15 18.45
CA ALA A 12 -2.99 0.18 18.15
C ALA A 12 -2.68 -0.61 16.89
N ASP A 13 -3.31 -1.78 16.71
CA ASP A 13 -3.12 -2.60 15.52
C ASP A 13 -3.65 -1.90 14.27
N VAL A 14 -4.81 -1.26 14.34
CA VAL A 14 -5.36 -0.50 13.22
C VAL A 14 -4.39 0.60 12.79
N GLN A 15 -3.85 1.36 13.74
CA GLN A 15 -2.90 2.42 13.42
C GLN A 15 -1.65 1.88 12.75
N ALA A 16 -1.15 0.72 13.19
CA ALA A 16 0.02 0.09 12.59
C ALA A 16 -0.23 -0.28 11.12
N TYR A 17 -1.43 -0.74 10.78
CA TYR A 17 -1.80 -1.02 9.41
C TYR A 17 -1.90 0.26 8.58
N PHE A 18 -2.48 1.33 9.12
CA PHE A 18 -2.52 2.63 8.44
C PHE A 18 -1.10 3.14 8.18
N ASP A 19 -0.24 3.08 9.18
CA ASP A 19 1.14 3.53 9.06
C ASP A 19 1.91 2.74 8.00
N THR A 20 1.66 1.44 7.90
CA THR A 20 2.27 0.60 6.88
C THR A 20 1.87 1.05 5.48
N ILE A 21 0.59 1.35 5.26
CA ILE A 21 0.12 1.85 3.95
C ILE A 21 0.82 3.14 3.59
N VAL A 22 0.85 4.10 4.52
CA VAL A 22 1.49 5.40 4.28
C VAL A 22 2.98 5.22 4.00
N SER A 23 3.66 4.39 4.77
CA SER A 23 5.09 4.14 4.62
C SER A 23 5.43 3.45 3.30
N THR A 24 4.66 2.42 2.91
CA THR A 24 4.88 1.74 1.64
C THR A 24 4.64 2.68 0.47
N CYS A 25 3.58 3.48 0.53
CA CYS A 25 3.28 4.43 -0.54
C CYS A 25 4.31 5.55 -0.63
N ALA A 26 4.96 5.93 0.48
CA ALA A 26 6.10 6.85 0.44
C ALA A 26 7.28 6.24 -0.34
N ALA A 27 7.53 4.94 -0.16
CA ALA A 27 8.57 4.23 -0.91
C ALA A 27 8.20 4.12 -2.39
N ILE A 28 6.92 3.87 -2.69
CA ILE A 28 6.42 3.85 -4.08
C ILE A 28 6.58 5.22 -4.73
N GLU A 29 6.23 6.29 -4.02
CA GLU A 29 6.39 7.65 -4.51
C GLU A 29 7.85 7.94 -4.85
N ALA A 30 8.78 7.62 -3.95
CA ALA A 30 10.21 7.83 -4.17
C ALA A 30 10.71 7.05 -5.39
N TRP A 31 10.27 5.80 -5.55
CA TRP A 31 10.64 4.95 -6.68
C TRP A 31 10.11 5.53 -8.01
N LEU A 32 8.83 5.87 -8.05
CA LEU A 32 8.21 6.40 -9.28
C LEU A 32 8.71 7.79 -9.62
N ALA A 33 8.98 8.63 -8.62
CA ALA A 33 9.51 9.97 -8.83
C ALA A 33 10.99 9.98 -9.22
N GLY A 34 11.70 8.89 -9.02
CA GLY A 34 13.10 8.76 -9.41
C GLY A 34 14.09 9.19 -8.34
N THR A 35 13.65 9.39 -7.09
CA THR A 35 14.54 9.80 -6.00
C THR A 35 15.21 8.61 -5.30
N ALA A 36 14.72 7.38 -5.53
CA ALA A 36 15.31 6.15 -4.98
C ALA A 36 15.04 5.03 -5.97
N THR A 37 15.95 4.82 -6.93
CA THR A 37 15.75 3.90 -8.05
C THR A 37 16.88 2.86 -8.19
N ASP A 38 17.66 2.63 -7.15
CA ASP A 38 18.68 1.59 -7.17
C ASP A 38 18.07 0.20 -6.88
N ALA A 39 18.85 -0.84 -7.13
CA ALA A 39 18.39 -2.22 -6.96
C ALA A 39 17.99 -2.50 -5.51
N ALA A 40 18.71 -1.95 -4.54
CA ALA A 40 18.40 -2.14 -3.13
C ALA A 40 17.07 -1.50 -2.74
N SER A 41 16.74 -0.35 -3.33
CA SER A 41 15.44 0.32 -3.11
C SER A 41 14.30 -0.51 -3.67
N LEU A 42 14.47 -1.12 -4.84
CA LEU A 42 13.45 -1.99 -5.42
C LEU A 42 13.24 -3.22 -4.57
N ASP A 43 14.32 -3.87 -4.12
CA ASP A 43 14.21 -5.05 -3.26
C ASP A 43 13.52 -4.72 -1.94
N ALA A 44 13.85 -3.59 -1.32
CA ALA A 44 13.23 -3.16 -0.08
C ALA A 44 11.73 -2.86 -0.27
N LEU A 45 11.36 -2.23 -1.38
CA LEU A 45 9.97 -1.97 -1.71
C LEU A 45 9.19 -3.28 -1.87
N LEU A 46 9.72 -4.22 -2.63
CA LEU A 46 9.04 -5.49 -2.90
C LEU A 46 8.97 -6.39 -1.67
N ALA A 47 9.92 -6.25 -0.72
CA ALA A 47 9.89 -6.99 0.53
C ALA A 47 8.70 -6.62 1.42
N GLN A 48 8.05 -5.48 1.18
CA GLN A 48 6.87 -5.07 1.92
C GLN A 48 5.61 -5.82 1.47
N PHE A 49 5.69 -6.55 0.36
CA PHE A 49 4.59 -7.34 -0.18
C PHE A 49 4.88 -8.81 0.09
N ALA A 50 3.87 -9.55 0.56
CA ALA A 50 4.03 -10.97 0.84
C ALA A 50 4.34 -11.74 -0.45
N PRO A 51 5.06 -12.88 -0.37
CA PRO A 51 5.32 -13.69 -1.56
C PRO A 51 4.05 -14.13 -2.30
N CYS A 52 2.94 -14.29 -1.56
CA CYS A 52 1.64 -14.65 -2.13
C CYS A 52 0.80 -13.45 -2.58
N PHE A 53 1.38 -12.26 -2.59
CA PHE A 53 0.66 -11.03 -2.93
C PHE A 53 -0.01 -11.12 -4.29
N THR A 54 -1.24 -10.61 -4.36
CA THR A 54 -1.98 -10.44 -5.61
C THR A 54 -2.58 -9.05 -5.67
N MET A 55 -2.80 -8.56 -6.88
CA MET A 55 -3.32 -7.22 -7.08
C MET A 55 -4.26 -7.19 -8.28
N VAL A 56 -5.32 -6.38 -8.16
CA VAL A 56 -6.15 -5.98 -9.28
C VAL A 56 -5.98 -4.47 -9.44
N GLY A 57 -5.43 -4.05 -10.57
CA GLY A 57 -5.18 -2.65 -10.87
C GLY A 57 -6.44 -1.92 -11.31
N THR A 58 -6.31 -0.62 -11.48
CA THR A 58 -7.44 0.28 -11.79
C THR A 58 -8.19 -0.05 -13.07
N ASP A 59 -7.54 -0.73 -14.01
CA ASP A 59 -8.11 -1.15 -15.29
C ASP A 59 -8.50 -2.63 -15.31
N GLY A 60 -8.42 -3.31 -14.16
CA GLY A 60 -8.73 -4.73 -14.05
C GLY A 60 -7.56 -5.67 -14.31
N ALA A 61 -6.38 -5.16 -14.65
CA ALA A 61 -5.21 -6.01 -14.83
C ALA A 61 -4.83 -6.68 -13.52
N GLN A 62 -4.44 -7.95 -13.59
CA GLN A 62 -4.08 -8.73 -12.42
C GLN A 62 -2.58 -8.99 -12.37
N PHE A 63 -2.01 -8.90 -11.17
CA PHE A 63 -0.58 -9.11 -10.94
C PHE A 63 -0.39 -10.01 -9.72
N ASP A 64 0.62 -10.86 -9.79
CA ASP A 64 1.19 -11.50 -8.61
C ASP A 64 2.46 -10.75 -8.16
N HIS A 65 3.18 -11.29 -7.19
CA HIS A 65 4.40 -10.64 -6.68
C HIS A 65 5.44 -10.46 -7.79
N ALA A 66 5.64 -11.47 -8.64
CA ALA A 66 6.60 -11.39 -9.74
C ALA A 66 6.16 -10.33 -10.78
N GLY A 67 4.86 -10.26 -11.06
CA GLY A 67 4.30 -9.26 -11.95
C GLY A 67 4.46 -7.84 -11.41
N LEU A 68 4.32 -7.68 -10.09
CA LEU A 68 4.55 -6.40 -9.44
C LEU A 68 6.01 -5.96 -9.57
N ARG A 69 6.96 -6.87 -9.40
CA ARG A 69 8.38 -6.58 -9.61
C ARG A 69 8.64 -6.10 -11.02
N THR A 70 8.10 -6.79 -12.01
CA THR A 70 8.24 -6.41 -13.42
C THR A 70 7.67 -5.02 -13.69
N LEU A 71 6.49 -4.74 -13.11
CA LEU A 71 5.85 -3.45 -13.26
C LEU A 71 6.71 -2.31 -12.67
N PHE A 72 7.16 -2.45 -11.43
CA PHE A 72 8.00 -1.43 -10.81
C PHE A 72 9.34 -1.27 -11.51
N ALA A 73 9.97 -2.36 -11.93
CA ALA A 73 11.24 -2.28 -12.66
C ALA A 73 11.11 -1.42 -13.93
N ARG A 74 9.95 -1.50 -14.59
CA ARG A 74 9.67 -0.72 -15.79
C ARG A 74 9.33 0.74 -15.50
N LEU A 75 8.69 1.02 -14.38
CA LEU A 75 8.12 2.33 -14.07
C LEU A 75 9.04 3.24 -13.25
N GLY A 76 10.19 2.76 -12.79
CA GLY A 76 11.10 3.55 -11.96
C GLY A 76 11.48 4.86 -12.61
N GLY A 77 11.32 5.97 -11.88
CA GLY A 77 11.61 7.30 -12.38
C GLY A 77 10.65 7.83 -13.45
N GLY A 78 9.58 7.10 -13.75
CA GLY A 78 8.64 7.47 -14.81
C GLY A 78 7.66 8.58 -14.45
N LYS A 79 7.63 9.00 -13.19
CA LYS A 79 6.72 10.06 -12.71
C LYS A 79 7.47 11.09 -11.87
N PRO A 80 8.34 11.89 -12.49
CA PRO A 80 9.06 12.94 -11.75
C PRO A 80 8.08 13.89 -11.07
N GLY A 81 8.37 14.25 -9.82
CA GLY A 81 7.53 15.16 -9.06
C GLY A 81 6.25 14.55 -8.50
N LEU A 82 6.06 13.24 -8.62
CA LEU A 82 4.88 12.57 -8.09
C LEU A 82 4.74 12.81 -6.59
N ARG A 83 3.52 13.10 -6.16
CA ARG A 83 3.15 13.19 -4.75
C ARG A 83 1.90 12.36 -4.51
N ILE A 84 1.93 11.55 -3.47
CA ILE A 84 0.80 10.68 -3.09
C ILE A 84 0.24 11.18 -1.76
N THR A 85 -1.07 11.42 -1.74
CA THR A 85 -1.80 11.78 -0.53
C THR A 85 -2.98 10.84 -0.35
N PHE A 86 -3.59 10.86 0.83
CA PHE A 86 -4.65 9.92 1.20
C PHE A 86 -5.84 10.65 1.80
N SER A 87 -7.01 10.03 1.65
CA SER A 87 -8.22 10.43 2.38
C SER A 87 -9.07 9.20 2.67
N ALA A 88 -10.02 9.35 3.59
CA ALA A 88 -10.99 8.30 3.93
C ALA A 88 -10.37 6.97 4.35
N MET A 89 -9.20 6.99 4.97
CA MET A 89 -8.55 5.77 5.45
C MET A 89 -9.31 5.18 6.63
N ARG A 90 -9.67 3.90 6.51
CA ARG A 90 -10.52 3.22 7.49
C ARG A 90 -10.28 1.72 7.50
N ALA A 91 -10.49 1.10 8.66
CA ALA A 91 -10.52 -0.36 8.74
C ALA A 91 -11.89 -0.84 8.26
N ILE A 92 -11.91 -1.70 7.24
CA ILE A 92 -13.12 -2.40 6.81
C ILE A 92 -13.38 -3.54 7.76
N VAL A 93 -12.33 -4.31 8.08
CA VAL A 93 -12.38 -5.39 9.06
C VAL A 93 -10.98 -5.59 9.63
N CYS A 94 -10.91 -5.89 10.91
CA CYS A 94 -9.69 -6.33 11.58
C CYS A 94 -9.93 -7.71 12.17
N TYR A 95 -8.90 -8.53 12.12
CA TYR A 95 -8.92 -9.88 12.69
C TYR A 95 -7.54 -10.19 13.27
N PRO A 96 -7.41 -11.23 14.10
CA PRO A 96 -6.10 -11.60 14.62
C PRO A 96 -5.11 -11.86 13.48
N GLY A 97 -4.04 -11.07 13.44
CA GLY A 97 -3.01 -11.22 12.42
C GLY A 97 -3.25 -10.51 11.11
N GLY A 98 -4.32 -9.70 10.97
CA GLY A 98 -4.52 -9.00 9.70
C GLY A 98 -5.65 -7.99 9.70
N ALA A 99 -5.81 -7.31 8.58
CA ALA A 99 -6.88 -6.33 8.38
C ALA A 99 -7.12 -6.07 6.89
N ALA A 100 -8.35 -5.68 6.58
CA ALA A 100 -8.68 -5.09 5.30
C ALA A 100 -8.90 -3.59 5.53
N ILE A 101 -8.13 -2.77 4.82
CA ILE A 101 -8.12 -1.31 4.96
C ILE A 101 -8.62 -0.68 3.67
N GLY A 102 -9.59 0.21 3.77
CA GLY A 102 -10.05 1.01 2.65
C GLY A 102 -9.44 2.40 2.72
N TYR A 103 -9.10 2.97 1.56
CA TYR A 103 -8.61 4.34 1.50
C TYR A 103 -8.73 4.88 0.08
N ASP A 104 -8.73 6.19 -0.04
CA ASP A 104 -8.63 6.87 -1.32
C ASP A 104 -7.19 7.40 -1.45
N GLU A 105 -6.56 7.08 -2.57
CA GLU A 105 -5.21 7.53 -2.88
C GLU A 105 -5.28 8.59 -3.97
N HIS A 106 -4.58 9.71 -3.76
CA HIS A 106 -4.54 10.82 -4.70
C HIS A 106 -3.13 11.00 -5.20
N GLN A 107 -2.94 10.93 -6.51
CA GLN A 107 -1.63 11.11 -7.14
C GLN A 107 -1.60 12.45 -7.87
N HIS A 108 -0.66 13.30 -7.46
CA HIS A 108 -0.41 14.61 -8.08
C HIS A 108 0.89 14.52 -8.85
N ASP A 109 0.87 14.85 -10.14
CA ASP A 109 2.09 14.87 -10.93
C ASP A 109 2.73 16.27 -10.95
N ALA A 110 3.89 16.38 -11.62
CA ALA A 110 4.63 17.64 -11.69
C ALA A 110 3.87 18.77 -12.41
N THR A 111 2.88 18.42 -13.23
CA THR A 111 2.06 19.42 -13.94
C THR A 111 0.86 19.87 -13.11
N GLY A 112 0.63 19.26 -11.95
CA GLY A 112 -0.53 19.54 -11.11
C GLY A 112 -1.74 18.70 -11.44
N ALA A 113 -1.65 17.80 -12.43
CA ALA A 113 -2.77 16.91 -12.73
C ALA A 113 -2.98 15.93 -11.58
N LEU A 114 -4.24 15.70 -11.24
CA LEU A 114 -4.65 14.85 -10.13
C LEU A 114 -5.41 13.64 -10.67
N ARG A 115 -5.01 12.46 -10.21
CA ARG A 115 -5.76 11.22 -10.45
C ARG A 115 -5.98 10.52 -9.12
N SER A 116 -7.20 10.09 -8.88
CA SER A 116 -7.57 9.46 -7.62
C SER A 116 -8.08 8.05 -7.84
N ARG A 117 -7.80 7.19 -6.89
CA ARG A 117 -8.26 5.80 -6.90
C ARG A 117 -8.76 5.42 -5.52
N ARG A 118 -9.77 4.58 -5.51
CA ARG A 118 -10.29 3.97 -4.29
C ARG A 118 -9.68 2.59 -4.15
N SER A 119 -9.13 2.31 -2.97
CA SER A 119 -8.30 1.13 -2.76
C SER A 119 -8.82 0.32 -1.59
N THR A 120 -8.67 -0.99 -1.70
CA THR A 120 -8.85 -1.93 -0.59
C THR A 120 -7.56 -2.76 -0.50
N ALA A 121 -6.90 -2.68 0.65
CA ALA A 121 -5.67 -3.42 0.91
C ALA A 121 -5.92 -4.47 1.99
N VAL A 122 -5.48 -5.69 1.77
CA VAL A 122 -5.45 -6.73 2.80
C VAL A 122 -4.01 -6.82 3.28
N LEU A 123 -3.80 -6.61 4.57
CA LEU A 123 -2.50 -6.64 5.22
C LEU A 123 -2.49 -7.73 6.28
N GLU A 124 -1.34 -8.38 6.44
CA GLU A 124 -1.16 -9.40 7.47
C GLU A 124 0.12 -9.15 8.24
N ARG A 125 0.05 -9.46 9.54
CA ARG A 125 1.19 -9.39 10.44
C ARG A 125 1.78 -10.78 10.59
N GLU A 126 3.08 -10.91 10.32
CA GLU A 126 3.79 -12.16 10.55
C GLU A 126 3.99 -12.36 12.04
N ALA A 127 3.56 -13.54 12.54
CA ALA A 127 3.58 -13.82 13.98
C ALA A 127 4.99 -13.79 14.56
N ALA A 128 5.98 -14.32 13.83
CA ALA A 128 7.34 -14.46 14.33
C ALA A 128 8.06 -13.12 14.44
N SER A 129 7.93 -12.25 13.43
CA SER A 129 8.68 -10.98 13.37
C SER A 129 7.85 -9.76 13.72
N GLY A 130 6.52 -9.87 13.66
CA GLY A 130 5.62 -8.72 13.78
C GLY A 130 5.57 -7.85 12.54
N ALA A 131 6.27 -8.22 11.48
CA ALA A 131 6.28 -7.45 10.24
C ALA A 131 4.91 -7.50 9.56
N ILE A 132 4.44 -6.34 9.10
CA ILE A 132 3.19 -6.24 8.35
C ILE A 132 3.54 -6.24 6.86
N ARG A 133 2.82 -7.07 6.08
CA ARG A 133 3.02 -7.16 4.64
C ARG A 133 1.69 -7.09 3.93
N TRP A 134 1.74 -6.60 2.70
CA TRP A 134 0.57 -6.54 1.83
C TRP A 134 0.32 -7.93 1.24
N VAL A 135 -0.92 -8.40 1.34
CA VAL A 135 -1.35 -9.70 0.81
C VAL A 135 -2.19 -9.52 -0.45
N HIS A 136 -3.01 -8.45 -0.47
CA HIS A 136 -3.84 -8.16 -1.64
C HIS A 136 -4.09 -6.65 -1.74
N LEU A 137 -4.23 -6.16 -2.96
CA LEU A 137 -4.61 -4.78 -3.23
C LEU A 137 -5.56 -4.76 -4.42
N GLN A 138 -6.67 -4.07 -4.26
CA GLN A 138 -7.56 -3.76 -5.38
C GLN A 138 -7.76 -2.25 -5.48
N GLU A 139 -7.68 -1.73 -6.70
CA GLU A 139 -7.80 -0.30 -6.97
C GLU A 139 -8.85 -0.04 -8.04
N THR A 140 -9.58 1.06 -7.91
CA THR A 140 -10.59 1.50 -8.87
C THR A 140 -10.45 3.00 -9.05
N TRP A 141 -10.45 3.47 -10.29
CA TRP A 141 -10.45 4.91 -10.54
C TRP A 141 -11.71 5.56 -9.95
N ILE A 142 -11.55 6.75 -9.37
CA ILE A 142 -12.66 7.58 -8.91
C ILE A 142 -12.55 8.97 -9.53
N GLY A 143 -13.70 9.59 -9.71
CA GLY A 143 -13.82 10.85 -10.40
C GLY A 143 -14.01 10.65 -11.90
N ALA A 144 -14.23 11.73 -12.58
CA ALA A 144 -14.47 11.71 -14.02
C ALA A 144 -13.18 11.83 -14.80
#